data_adc002433c61ff61185c6e6779267651
#
_entry.id   adc002433c61ff61185c6e6779267651
#
_cell.length_a   1.000
_cell.length_b   1.000
_cell.length_c   1.000
_cell.angle_alpha   90.00
_cell.angle_beta   90.00
_cell.angle_gamma   90.00
#
_symmetry.space_group_name_H-M   'P 1'
#
loop_
_entity.id
_entity.type
_entity.pdbx_description
1 polymer ?
#
loop_
_entity_poly.entity_id
_entity_poly.type
_entity_poly.pdbx_seq_one_letter_code
_entity_poly.pdbx_strand_id
1 'polypeptide(L)' 'EDTWAVNYLNGIYQYVKGDWLLQFDGQKAKALYRFRTDLLLKDNLLSKEPKVAADMERQVKAIIQSYMTRMVNNQLTN' A
#
# COMPACT_ATOMS: atom_id res chain seq x y z
N GLU A 1 6.28 -7.12 -16.11
CA GLU A 1 6.50 -7.77 -14.83
C GLU A 1 6.16 -6.83 -13.68
N ASP A 2 5.41 -7.33 -12.73
CA ASP A 2 4.92 -6.48 -11.64
C ASP A 2 6.02 -6.26 -10.61
N THR A 3 6.38 -5.01 -10.43
CA THR A 3 7.24 -4.60 -9.33
C THR A 3 6.40 -3.88 -8.30
N TRP A 4 6.73 -4.11 -7.03
CA TRP A 4 6.01 -3.44 -5.96
C TRP A 4 6.95 -3.09 -4.82
N ALA A 5 6.56 -2.11 -4.03
CA ALA A 5 7.32 -1.68 -2.87
C ALA A 5 6.36 -1.11 -1.83
N VAL A 6 6.70 -1.28 -0.56
CA VAL A 6 5.93 -0.71 0.54
C VAL A 6 6.86 0.08 1.44
N ASN A 7 6.49 1.32 1.72
CA ASN A 7 7.16 2.19 2.67
C ASN A 7 6.20 2.59 3.77
N TYR A 8 6.74 2.83 4.96
CA TYR A 8 5.95 3.33 6.08
C TYR A 8 6.56 4.66 6.53
N LEU A 9 5.73 5.69 6.56
CA LEU A 9 6.18 7.02 6.95
C LEU A 9 5.07 7.76 7.65
N ASN A 10 5.33 8.20 8.88
CA ASN A 10 4.40 9.02 9.65
C ASN A 10 2.99 8.41 9.78
N GLY A 11 2.93 7.10 10.02
CA GLY A 11 1.65 6.43 10.21
C GLY A 11 0.95 6.02 8.94
N ILE A 12 1.57 6.22 7.78
CA ILE A 12 0.97 5.91 6.49
C ILE A 12 1.87 4.94 5.74
N TYR A 13 1.28 3.85 5.26
CA TYR A 13 1.95 2.94 4.35
C TYR A 13 1.77 3.44 2.93
N GLN A 14 2.84 3.45 2.17
CA GLN A 14 2.80 3.81 0.76
C GLN A 14 3.12 2.56 -0.05
N TYR A 15 2.13 2.07 -0.76
CA TYR A 15 2.24 0.85 -1.55
C TYR A 15 2.26 1.22 -3.02
N VAL A 16 3.37 0.93 -3.67
CA VAL A 16 3.55 1.18 -5.10
C VAL A 16 3.49 -0.15 -5.83
N LYS A 17 2.67 -0.19 -6.87
CA LYS A 17 2.60 -1.36 -7.75
C LYS A 17 2.28 -0.88 -9.15
N GLY A 18 3.18 -1.19 -10.12
CA GLY A 18 3.00 -0.71 -11.47
C GLY A 18 2.98 0.82 -11.52
N ASP A 19 1.89 1.37 -12.03
CA ASP A 19 1.71 2.82 -12.14
C ASP A 19 1.01 3.44 -10.94
N TRP A 20 0.61 2.64 -9.98
CA TRP A 20 -0.27 3.08 -8.90
C TRP A 20 0.49 3.25 -7.59
N LEU A 21 0.09 4.27 -6.85
CA LEU A 21 0.54 4.50 -5.47
C LEU A 21 -0.68 4.56 -4.58
N LEU A 22 -0.77 3.66 -3.61
CA LEU A 22 -1.85 3.65 -2.63
C LEU A 22 -1.31 4.09 -1.28
N GLN A 23 -1.99 5.03 -0.63
CA GLN A 23 -1.70 5.41 0.74
C GLN A 23 -2.70 4.73 1.67
N PHE A 24 -2.18 4.01 2.65
CA PHE A 24 -2.97 3.14 3.52
C PHE A 24 -2.58 3.42 4.97
N ASP A 25 -3.58 3.59 5.83
CA ASP A 25 -3.30 3.97 7.22
C ASP A 25 -3.21 2.78 8.18
N GLY A 26 -3.20 1.57 7.66
CA GLY A 26 -3.20 0.35 8.47
C GLY A 26 -4.56 -0.28 8.60
N GLN A 27 -5.62 0.44 8.28
CA GLN A 27 -6.98 -0.07 8.33
C GLN A 27 -7.69 0.08 7.00
N LYS A 28 -7.52 1.21 6.34
CA LYS A 28 -8.19 1.45 5.07
C LYS A 28 -7.34 2.33 4.18
N ALA A 29 -7.66 2.31 2.89
CA ALA A 29 -6.99 3.17 1.91
C ALA A 29 -7.41 4.62 2.13
N LYS A 30 -6.45 5.53 2.04
CA LYS A 30 -6.66 6.96 2.22
C LYS A 30 -6.60 7.71 0.91
N ALA A 31 -5.75 7.27 -0.02
CA ALA A 31 -5.58 7.94 -1.30
C ALA A 31 -5.00 6.98 -2.32
N LEU A 32 -5.29 7.23 -3.58
CA LEU A 32 -4.77 6.45 -4.69
C LEU A 32 -4.34 7.41 -5.80
N TYR A 33 -3.13 7.21 -6.31
CA TYR A 33 -2.58 8.10 -7.33
C TYR A 33 -1.96 7.29 -8.47
N ARG A 34 -2.02 7.85 -9.66
CA ARG A 34 -1.23 7.36 -10.80
C ARG A 34 0.08 8.14 -10.84
N PHE A 35 1.02 7.74 -10.01
CA PHE A 35 2.18 8.57 -9.73
C PHE A 35 3.06 8.84 -10.96
N ARG A 36 3.03 7.97 -11.96
CA ARG A 36 3.85 8.17 -13.16
C ARG A 36 3.36 9.31 -14.04
N THR A 37 2.05 9.59 -14.03
CA THR A 37 1.47 10.70 -14.78
C THR A 37 1.12 11.87 -13.88
N ASP A 38 0.95 11.63 -12.58
CA ASP A 38 0.61 12.66 -11.59
C ASP A 38 1.76 12.79 -10.60
N LEU A 39 2.85 13.39 -11.06
CA LEU A 39 4.10 13.44 -10.29
C LEU A 39 3.96 14.21 -8.98
N LEU A 40 3.03 15.15 -8.90
CA LEU A 40 2.82 15.94 -7.70
C LEU A 40 1.76 15.35 -6.78
N LEU A 41 1.17 14.20 -7.15
CA LEU A 41 0.16 13.50 -6.36
C LEU A 41 -1.02 14.41 -6.01
N LYS A 42 -1.57 15.08 -7.00
CA LYS A 42 -2.65 16.03 -6.79
C LYS A 42 -4.03 15.43 -7.01
N ASP A 43 -4.11 14.36 -7.79
CA ASP A 43 -5.39 13.81 -8.22
C ASP A 43 -5.65 12.48 -7.51
N ASN A 44 -6.34 12.56 -6.37
CA ASN A 44 -6.68 11.36 -5.59
C ASN A 44 -7.80 10.61 -6.31
N LEU A 45 -7.46 9.42 -6.82
CA LEU A 45 -8.35 8.60 -7.61
C LEU A 45 -9.08 7.54 -6.79
N LEU A 46 -9.06 7.64 -5.47
CA LEU A 46 -9.61 6.61 -4.60
C LEU A 46 -11.09 6.35 -4.91
N SER A 47 -11.88 7.39 -5.10
CA SER A 47 -13.31 7.24 -5.39
C SER A 47 -13.58 6.98 -6.86
N LYS A 48 -12.65 7.30 -7.74
CA LYS A 48 -12.82 7.10 -9.19
C LYS A 48 -12.40 5.71 -9.63
N GLU A 49 -11.47 5.09 -8.91
CA GLU A 49 -10.96 3.76 -9.26
C GLU A 49 -11.13 2.81 -8.07
N PRO A 50 -12.37 2.50 -7.71
CA PRO A 50 -12.62 1.71 -6.50
C PRO A 50 -12.10 0.29 -6.60
N LYS A 51 -12.09 -0.31 -7.80
CA LYS A 51 -11.58 -1.68 -7.95
C LYS A 51 -10.08 -1.74 -7.74
N VAL A 52 -9.35 -0.80 -8.33
CA VAL A 52 -7.90 -0.73 -8.15
C VAL A 52 -7.58 -0.50 -6.68
N ALA A 53 -8.27 0.44 -6.05
CA ALA A 53 -8.06 0.74 -4.64
C ALA A 53 -8.33 -0.47 -3.76
N ALA A 54 -9.44 -1.17 -4.00
CA ALA A 54 -9.80 -2.35 -3.20
C ALA A 54 -8.79 -3.47 -3.37
N ASP A 55 -8.33 -3.70 -4.60
CA ASP A 55 -7.33 -4.74 -4.86
C ASP A 55 -6.01 -4.42 -4.16
N MET A 56 -5.55 -3.19 -4.28
CA MET A 56 -4.30 -2.79 -3.67
C MET A 56 -4.39 -2.78 -2.14
N GLU A 57 -5.53 -2.36 -1.59
CA GLU A 57 -5.74 -2.41 -0.15
C GLU A 57 -5.64 -3.84 0.36
N ARG A 58 -6.27 -4.79 -0.34
CA ARG A 58 -6.21 -6.19 0.03
C ARG A 58 -4.78 -6.72 -0.03
N GLN A 59 -4.05 -6.33 -1.08
CA GLN A 59 -2.68 -6.77 -1.26
C GLN A 59 -1.76 -6.22 -0.16
N VAL A 60 -1.87 -4.93 0.14
CA VAL A 60 -1.00 -4.33 1.15
C VAL A 60 -1.31 -4.86 2.54
N LYS A 61 -2.57 -5.14 2.84
CA LYS A 61 -2.92 -5.78 4.10
C LYS A 61 -2.26 -7.15 4.24
N ALA A 62 -2.27 -7.94 3.17
CA ALA A 62 -1.65 -9.25 3.19
C ALA A 62 -0.14 -9.15 3.37
N ILE A 63 0.48 -8.20 2.72
CA ILE A 63 1.93 -7.96 2.84
C ILE A 63 2.28 -7.58 4.28
N ILE A 64 1.53 -6.66 4.87
CA ILE A 64 1.77 -6.20 6.24
C ILE A 64 1.58 -7.35 7.23
N GLN A 65 0.53 -8.14 7.07
CA GLN A 65 0.29 -9.28 7.95
C GLN A 65 1.40 -10.32 7.86
N SER A 66 1.87 -10.59 6.66
CA SER A 66 2.97 -11.53 6.46
C SER A 66 4.23 -11.05 7.18
N TYR A 67 4.50 -9.77 7.09
CA TYR A 67 5.66 -9.16 7.71
C TYR A 67 5.57 -9.24 9.23
N MET A 68 4.42 -8.90 9.78
CA MET A 68 4.20 -8.95 11.23
C MET A 68 4.30 -10.37 11.76
N THR A 69 3.77 -11.34 11.02
CA THR A 69 3.86 -12.74 11.41
C THR A 69 5.31 -13.20 11.50
N ARG A 70 6.13 -12.80 10.54
CA ARG A 70 7.55 -13.13 10.57
C ARG A 70 8.23 -12.55 11.80
N MET A 71 7.93 -11.31 12.13
CA MET A 71 8.54 -10.66 13.28
C MET A 71 8.17 -11.39 14.58
N VAL A 72 6.91 -11.75 14.73
CA VAL A 72 6.46 -12.48 15.91
C VAL A 72 7.15 -13.84 15.99
N ASN A 73 7.24 -14.56 14.87
CA ASN A 73 7.91 -15.86 14.85
C ASN A 73 9.38 -15.74 15.23
N ASN A 74 10.05 -14.71 14.75
CA ASN A 74 11.44 -14.48 15.09
C ASN A 74 11.61 -14.22 16.58
N GLN A 75 10.70 -13.49 17.17
CA GLN A 75 10.75 -13.23 18.62
C GLN A 75 10.54 -14.51 19.42
N LEU A 76 9.68 -15.38 18.95
CA LEU A 76 9.38 -16.62 19.67
C LEU A 76 10.53 -17.61 19.60
N THR A 77 11.35 -17.56 18.58
CA THR A 77 12.47 -18.50 18.44
C THR A 77 13.70 -18.04 19.20
N ASN A 78 13.71 -16.86 19.69
CA ASN A 78 14.81 -16.35 20.49
C ASN A 78 14.54 -16.55 21.96
#